data_eaa4304e102c91d504a4b245ba4d7428
#
_entry.id   eaa4304e102c91d504a4b245ba4d7428
#
_cell.length_a   1.000
_cell.length_b   1.000
_cell.length_c   1.000
_cell.angle_alpha   90.00
_cell.angle_beta   90.00
_cell.angle_gamma   90.00
#
_symmetry.space_group_name_H-M   'P 1'
#
loop_
_entity.id
_entity.type
_entity.pdbx_description
1 polymer ?
#
loop_
_entity_poly.entity_id
_entity_poly.type
_entity_poly.pdbx_seq_one_letter_code
_entity_poly.pdbx_strand_id
1 'polypeptide(L)'
;NLTATTDINVPANVGVTYGNDGEKIEGDGTDLTIASSAKLNLTATSDVHIPHSVGLVFDANASEKIESDNTDLTINSGAKINLTAVSDVHIPNDVGVVFGDAGEKIEGDGTDLTIASSNLLNLTAATDIVIPTNVGLHFTDANEKIESDGTDLTINSGAKLNLAATSD
;
A
#
# COMPACT_ATOMS: atom_id res chain seq x y z
N ASN A 1 -12.93 -47.40 4.75
CA ASN A 1 -12.42 -46.56 3.64
C ASN A 1 -13.46 -46.46 2.54
N LEU A 2 -13.79 -45.23 2.10
CA LEU A 2 -14.59 -45.01 0.92
C LEU A 2 -13.66 -44.95 -0.29
N THR A 3 -13.89 -45.84 -1.27
CA THR A 3 -13.09 -45.94 -2.50
C THR A 3 -14.03 -45.80 -3.68
N ALA A 4 -13.76 -44.84 -4.56
CA ALA A 4 -14.47 -44.65 -5.83
C ALA A 4 -13.47 -44.73 -6.99
N THR A 5 -13.89 -45.33 -8.11
CA THR A 5 -13.07 -45.39 -9.34
C THR A 5 -13.30 -44.21 -10.26
N THR A 6 -14.36 -43.46 -10.01
CA THR A 6 -14.67 -42.19 -10.68
C THR A 6 -14.98 -41.13 -9.61
N ASP A 7 -16.15 -40.53 -9.59
CA ASP A 7 -16.55 -39.48 -8.67
C ASP A 7 -17.49 -40.00 -7.59
N ILE A 8 -17.54 -39.30 -6.45
CA ILE A 8 -18.60 -39.41 -5.47
C ILE A 8 -19.52 -38.22 -5.72
N ASN A 9 -20.69 -38.48 -6.31
CA ASN A 9 -21.68 -37.44 -6.59
C ASN A 9 -22.49 -37.17 -5.33
N VAL A 10 -22.35 -35.97 -4.79
CA VAL A 10 -23.17 -35.46 -3.67
C VAL A 10 -24.20 -34.51 -4.29
N PRO A 11 -25.51 -34.75 -4.16
CA PRO A 11 -26.55 -33.88 -4.72
C PRO A 11 -26.50 -32.46 -4.15
N ALA A 12 -27.11 -31.48 -4.86
CA ALA A 12 -27.24 -30.11 -4.39
C ALA A 12 -27.97 -30.08 -3.01
N ASN A 13 -27.52 -29.21 -2.12
CA ASN A 13 -28.01 -29.07 -0.76
C ASN A 13 -27.82 -30.32 0.13
N VAL A 14 -26.92 -31.22 -0.28
CA VAL A 14 -26.44 -32.34 0.52
C VAL A 14 -24.95 -32.18 0.70
N GLY A 15 -24.45 -32.17 1.91
CA GLY A 15 -23.04 -31.92 2.23
C GLY A 15 -22.35 -33.11 2.90
N VAL A 16 -21.06 -33.02 3.01
CA VAL A 16 -20.23 -33.86 3.87
C VAL A 16 -19.95 -33.09 5.15
N THR A 17 -20.48 -33.57 6.30
CA THR A 17 -20.31 -32.94 7.61
C THR A 17 -19.18 -33.58 8.41
N TYR A 18 -18.54 -32.80 9.27
CA TYR A 18 -17.45 -33.19 10.14
C TYR A 18 -17.82 -32.90 11.59
N GLY A 19 -18.60 -33.79 12.22
CA GLY A 19 -19.09 -33.64 13.59
C GLY A 19 -20.52 -33.11 13.68
N ASN A 20 -20.77 -31.90 13.19
CA ASN A 20 -22.11 -31.28 13.16
C ASN A 20 -22.24 -30.39 11.92
N ASP A 21 -23.43 -29.80 11.71
CA ASP A 21 -23.71 -28.95 10.52
C ASP A 21 -22.92 -27.64 10.47
N GLY A 22 -22.20 -27.29 11.51
CA GLY A 22 -21.30 -26.12 11.54
C GLY A 22 -19.98 -26.33 10.78
N GLU A 23 -19.59 -27.59 10.57
CA GLU A 23 -18.38 -27.97 9.82
C GLU A 23 -18.79 -28.86 8.63
N LYS A 24 -18.83 -28.29 7.43
CA LYS A 24 -19.26 -29.02 6.23
C LYS A 24 -18.65 -28.50 4.93
N ILE A 25 -18.72 -29.36 3.93
CA ILE A 25 -18.53 -29.02 2.52
C ILE A 25 -19.84 -29.33 1.79
N GLU A 26 -20.45 -28.32 1.18
CA GLU A 26 -21.78 -28.42 0.58
C GLU A 26 -21.91 -27.56 -0.67
N GLY A 27 -22.51 -28.09 -1.72
CA GLY A 27 -22.85 -27.35 -2.94
C GLY A 27 -24.36 -27.19 -3.09
N ASP A 28 -24.83 -26.02 -3.49
CA ASP A 28 -26.26 -25.75 -3.77
C ASP A 28 -26.65 -25.82 -5.25
N GLY A 29 -25.67 -26.16 -6.11
CA GLY A 29 -25.81 -26.19 -7.56
C GLY A 29 -25.26 -24.95 -8.26
N THR A 30 -24.89 -23.92 -7.49
CA THR A 30 -24.26 -22.66 -7.97
C THR A 30 -22.94 -22.47 -7.24
N ASP A 31 -22.97 -22.48 -5.90
CA ASP A 31 -21.82 -22.22 -5.04
C ASP A 31 -21.38 -23.46 -4.27
N LEU A 32 -20.09 -23.57 -4.01
CA LEU A 32 -19.48 -24.52 -3.10
C LEU A 32 -19.14 -23.82 -1.79
N THR A 33 -19.76 -24.21 -0.70
CA THR A 33 -19.50 -23.70 0.63
C THR A 33 -18.61 -24.66 1.43
N ILE A 34 -17.52 -24.13 1.99
CA ILE A 34 -16.73 -24.80 3.03
C ILE A 34 -16.98 -24.04 4.32
N ALA A 35 -17.74 -24.61 5.22
CA ALA A 35 -18.11 -23.99 6.51
C ALA A 35 -17.26 -24.55 7.66
N SER A 36 -16.90 -23.67 8.59
CA SER A 36 -16.24 -24.01 9.84
C SER A 36 -16.80 -23.14 10.96
N SER A 37 -17.15 -23.74 12.09
CA SER A 37 -17.68 -23.03 13.27
C SER A 37 -16.62 -22.20 14.03
N ALA A 38 -15.32 -22.40 13.74
CA ALA A 38 -14.23 -21.64 14.36
C ALA A 38 -13.24 -21.11 13.33
N LYS A 39 -12.32 -21.93 12.85
CA LYS A 39 -11.28 -21.53 11.89
C LYS A 39 -11.23 -22.51 10.72
N LEU A 40 -11.11 -21.98 9.52
CA LEU A 40 -10.73 -22.76 8.34
C LEU A 40 -9.20 -22.65 8.16
N ASN A 41 -8.46 -23.74 8.39
CA ASN A 41 -7.04 -23.82 8.18
C ASN A 41 -6.76 -24.45 6.82
N LEU A 42 -6.20 -23.69 5.89
CA LEU A 42 -5.72 -24.17 4.60
C LEU A 42 -4.20 -24.34 4.70
N THR A 43 -3.72 -25.59 4.67
CA THR A 43 -2.29 -25.90 4.75
C THR A 43 -1.85 -26.56 3.45
N ALA A 44 -0.96 -25.91 2.73
CA ALA A 44 -0.36 -26.42 1.51
C ALA A 44 1.16 -26.49 1.67
N THR A 45 1.81 -27.45 1.01
CA THR A 45 3.28 -27.56 0.99
C THR A 45 3.93 -26.58 0.03
N SER A 46 3.18 -25.99 -0.88
CA SER A 46 3.61 -24.94 -1.80
C SER A 46 2.67 -23.74 -1.64
N ASP A 47 1.60 -23.68 -2.39
CA ASP A 47 0.75 -22.50 -2.45
C ASP A 47 -0.75 -22.83 -2.33
N VAL A 48 -1.55 -21.87 -1.83
CA VAL A 48 -2.99 -21.83 -2.06
C VAL A 48 -3.21 -20.91 -3.27
N HIS A 49 -3.50 -21.50 -4.41
CA HIS A 49 -3.62 -20.77 -5.68
C HIS A 49 -5.01 -20.12 -5.83
N ILE A 50 -5.02 -18.80 -5.97
CA ILE A 50 -6.19 -18.02 -6.40
C ILE A 50 -5.92 -17.58 -7.85
N PRO A 51 -6.72 -18.02 -8.85
CA PRO A 51 -6.51 -17.65 -10.24
C PRO A 51 -6.63 -16.13 -10.47
N HIS A 52 -6.08 -15.62 -11.59
CA HIS A 52 -6.26 -14.22 -11.98
C HIS A 52 -7.75 -13.89 -12.18
N SER A 53 -8.12 -12.66 -11.91
CA SER A 53 -9.51 -12.18 -11.92
C SER A 53 -10.44 -12.89 -10.93
N VAL A 54 -9.86 -13.61 -9.96
CA VAL A 54 -10.56 -14.20 -8.82
C VAL A 54 -9.89 -13.66 -7.56
N GLY A 55 -10.66 -13.12 -6.64
CA GLY A 55 -10.17 -12.47 -5.44
C GLY A 55 -10.59 -13.16 -4.15
N LEU A 56 -9.90 -12.79 -3.06
CA LEU A 56 -10.37 -13.00 -1.70
C LEU A 56 -11.24 -11.81 -1.32
N VAL A 57 -12.52 -12.06 -1.05
CA VAL A 57 -13.50 -11.03 -0.68
C VAL A 57 -13.75 -11.09 0.81
N PHE A 58 -13.78 -9.92 1.47
CA PHE A 58 -13.93 -9.79 2.92
C PHE A 58 -15.27 -9.19 3.35
N ASP A 59 -16.16 -8.90 2.40
CA ASP A 59 -17.48 -8.34 2.66
C ASP A 59 -18.54 -8.91 1.71
N ALA A 60 -19.82 -8.63 1.97
CA ALA A 60 -20.94 -9.18 1.19
C ALA A 60 -21.12 -8.51 -0.19
N ASN A 61 -20.56 -7.31 -0.41
CA ASN A 61 -20.73 -6.52 -1.64
C ASN A 61 -19.46 -6.42 -2.49
N ALA A 62 -18.41 -7.18 -2.15
CA ALA A 62 -17.12 -7.24 -2.82
C ALA A 62 -16.38 -5.88 -2.95
N SER A 63 -16.66 -4.93 -2.05
CA SER A 63 -15.94 -3.65 -1.98
C SER A 63 -14.58 -3.77 -1.30
N GLU A 64 -14.38 -4.83 -0.51
CA GLU A 64 -13.15 -5.13 0.23
C GLU A 64 -12.59 -6.46 -0.25
N LYS A 65 -11.53 -6.42 -1.06
CA LYS A 65 -10.94 -7.62 -1.66
C LYS A 65 -9.45 -7.47 -1.97
N ILE A 66 -8.79 -8.60 -2.11
CA ILE A 66 -7.47 -8.74 -2.71
C ILE A 66 -7.60 -9.55 -3.98
N GLU A 67 -7.22 -8.99 -5.12
CA GLU A 67 -7.41 -9.60 -6.44
C GLU A 67 -6.26 -9.27 -7.38
N SER A 68 -5.90 -10.21 -8.26
CA SER A 68 -4.92 -9.98 -9.33
C SER A 68 -5.57 -10.12 -10.70
N ASP A 69 -5.25 -9.24 -11.63
CA ASP A 69 -5.68 -9.30 -13.03
C ASP A 69 -4.60 -9.87 -13.97
N ASN A 70 -3.57 -10.50 -13.43
CA ASN A 70 -2.40 -11.05 -14.12
C ASN A 70 -1.27 -10.03 -14.40
N THR A 71 -1.50 -8.77 -14.12
CA THR A 71 -0.55 -7.65 -14.24
C THR A 71 -0.33 -7.04 -12.87
N ASP A 72 -1.40 -6.63 -12.22
CA ASP A 72 -1.39 -5.92 -10.95
C ASP A 72 -2.04 -6.75 -9.83
N LEU A 73 -1.54 -6.58 -8.61
CA LEU A 73 -2.19 -7.01 -7.39
C LEU A 73 -2.91 -5.81 -6.77
N THR A 74 -4.22 -5.87 -6.72
CA THR A 74 -5.06 -4.79 -6.19
C THR A 74 -5.61 -5.15 -4.81
N ILE A 75 -5.46 -4.24 -3.86
CA ILE A 75 -6.09 -4.31 -2.54
C ILE A 75 -7.16 -3.22 -2.48
N ASN A 76 -8.43 -3.61 -2.56
CA ASN A 76 -9.57 -2.71 -2.46
C ASN A 76 -10.06 -2.61 -1.02
N SER A 77 -10.37 -1.39 -0.59
CA SER A 77 -11.00 -1.12 0.70
C SER A 77 -12.10 -0.08 0.53
N GLY A 78 -13.26 -0.31 1.12
CA GLY A 78 -14.38 0.64 1.12
C GLY A 78 -14.12 1.93 1.91
N ALA A 79 -13.06 1.98 2.75
CA ALA A 79 -12.71 3.14 3.56
C ALA A 79 -11.19 3.39 3.61
N LYS A 80 -10.45 2.59 4.36
CA LYS A 80 -9.00 2.78 4.59
C LYS A 80 -8.26 1.46 4.49
N ILE A 81 -7.02 1.52 4.00
CA ILE A 81 -6.04 0.45 4.15
C ILE A 81 -5.11 0.85 5.29
N ASN A 82 -5.14 0.12 6.41
CA ASN A 82 -4.25 0.31 7.54
C ASN A 82 -3.09 -0.68 7.45
N LEU A 83 -1.89 -0.18 7.19
CA LEU A 83 -0.66 -0.97 7.20
C LEU A 83 0.00 -0.80 8.57
N THR A 84 -0.05 -1.84 9.41
CA THR A 84 0.56 -1.84 10.75
C THR A 84 1.77 -2.78 10.73
N ALA A 85 2.95 -2.21 10.71
CA ALA A 85 4.21 -2.94 10.76
C ALA A 85 4.88 -2.75 12.13
N VAL A 86 5.60 -3.76 12.61
CA VAL A 86 6.39 -3.66 13.86
C VAL A 86 7.66 -2.84 13.64
N SER A 87 8.21 -2.86 12.43
CA SER A 87 9.36 -2.05 12.04
C SER A 87 8.96 -1.08 10.93
N ASP A 88 9.07 -1.47 9.68
CA ASP A 88 8.89 -0.59 8.54
C ASP A 88 7.97 -1.18 7.46
N VAL A 89 7.33 -0.31 6.67
CA VAL A 89 6.81 -0.67 5.34
C VAL A 89 7.91 -0.36 4.34
N HIS A 90 8.59 -1.41 3.85
CA HIS A 90 9.73 -1.28 2.95
C HIS A 90 9.29 -1.03 1.50
N ILE A 91 9.71 0.09 0.94
CA ILE A 91 9.58 0.40 -0.49
C ILE A 91 10.97 0.25 -1.10
N PRO A 92 11.18 -0.63 -2.08
CA PRO A 92 12.48 -0.81 -2.73
C PRO A 92 12.99 0.45 -3.46
N ASN A 93 14.29 0.49 -3.79
CA ASN A 93 14.87 1.54 -4.61
C ASN A 93 14.12 1.64 -5.95
N ASP A 94 13.98 2.86 -6.47
CA ASP A 94 13.31 3.17 -7.74
C ASP A 94 11.83 2.75 -7.79
N VAL A 95 11.25 2.45 -6.62
CA VAL A 95 9.81 2.21 -6.43
C VAL A 95 9.27 3.28 -5.50
N GLY A 96 8.24 3.98 -5.91
CA GLY A 96 7.65 5.09 -5.17
C GLY A 96 6.22 4.86 -4.71
N VAL A 97 5.76 5.72 -3.81
CA VAL A 97 4.34 5.90 -3.50
C VAL A 97 3.82 7.04 -4.38
N VAL A 98 2.89 6.73 -5.26
CA VAL A 98 2.31 7.68 -6.24
C VAL A 98 0.97 8.19 -5.73
N PHE A 99 0.71 9.49 -5.92
CA PHE A 99 -0.54 10.17 -5.54
C PHE A 99 -1.25 10.68 -6.79
N GLY A 100 -2.07 9.82 -7.41
CA GLY A 100 -2.80 10.15 -8.63
C GLY A 100 -2.07 9.70 -9.88
N ASP A 101 -0.99 10.36 -10.27
CA ASP A 101 -0.15 10.00 -11.41
C ASP A 101 1.35 10.09 -11.07
N ALA A 102 2.21 9.71 -12.02
CA ALA A 102 3.65 9.63 -11.81
C ALA A 102 4.33 11.00 -11.56
N GLY A 103 3.60 12.11 -11.71
CA GLY A 103 4.09 13.47 -11.42
C GLY A 103 4.07 13.81 -9.94
N GLU A 104 3.26 13.11 -9.14
CA GLU A 104 3.17 13.29 -7.70
C GLU A 104 3.60 12.00 -6.99
N LYS A 105 4.82 11.99 -6.44
CA LYS A 105 5.36 10.79 -5.78
C LYS A 105 6.36 11.07 -4.68
N ILE A 106 6.55 10.07 -3.82
CA ILE A 106 7.69 9.97 -2.90
C ILE A 106 8.46 8.70 -3.29
N GLU A 107 9.75 8.84 -3.65
CA GLU A 107 10.56 7.75 -4.17
C GLU A 107 12.02 7.89 -3.73
N GLY A 108 12.66 6.78 -3.37
CA GLY A 108 14.09 6.73 -3.04
C GLY A 108 14.86 5.89 -4.07
N ASP A 109 16.06 6.34 -4.47
CA ASP A 109 16.95 5.61 -5.39
C ASP A 109 18.09 4.87 -4.68
N GLY A 110 18.08 4.85 -3.35
CA GLY A 110 19.14 4.27 -2.51
C GLY A 110 20.20 5.27 -2.07
N THR A 111 20.16 6.49 -2.59
CA THR A 111 21.03 7.63 -2.23
C THR A 111 20.17 8.81 -1.78
N ASP A 112 19.23 9.20 -2.61
CA ASP A 112 18.37 10.37 -2.42
C ASP A 112 16.90 9.98 -2.24
N LEU A 113 16.16 10.79 -1.46
CA LEU A 113 14.72 10.74 -1.36
C LEU A 113 14.13 11.91 -2.14
N THR A 114 13.37 11.63 -3.17
CA THR A 114 12.66 12.61 -3.98
C THR A 114 11.20 12.73 -3.56
N ILE A 115 10.73 13.96 -3.31
CA ILE A 115 9.31 14.30 -3.21
C ILE A 115 8.98 15.14 -4.43
N ALA A 116 8.26 14.57 -5.37
CA ALA A 116 7.88 15.23 -6.62
C ALA A 116 6.43 15.74 -6.59
N SER A 117 6.21 16.88 -7.20
CA SER A 117 4.89 17.46 -7.41
C SER A 117 4.85 18.13 -8.79
N SER A 118 3.82 17.87 -9.58
CA SER A 118 3.63 18.45 -10.91
C SER A 118 3.30 19.96 -10.89
N ASN A 119 2.94 20.51 -9.73
CA ASN A 119 2.60 21.93 -9.56
C ASN A 119 3.27 22.50 -8.31
N LEU A 120 2.58 22.53 -7.17
CA LEU A 120 3.07 23.10 -5.92
C LEU A 120 3.32 22.00 -4.89
N LEU A 121 4.45 22.03 -4.22
CA LEU A 121 4.68 21.28 -2.99
C LEU A 121 4.32 22.16 -1.79
N ASN A 122 3.20 21.87 -1.12
CA ASN A 122 2.77 22.57 0.08
C ASN A 122 3.22 21.80 1.33
N LEU A 123 4.12 22.40 2.09
CA LEU A 123 4.56 21.87 3.39
C LEU A 123 3.87 22.67 4.50
N THR A 124 2.97 22.03 5.26
CA THR A 124 2.25 22.66 6.36
C THR A 124 2.59 21.93 7.67
N ALA A 125 3.16 22.65 8.61
CA ALA A 125 3.46 22.17 9.94
C ALA A 125 2.67 22.98 10.99
N ALA A 126 2.28 22.33 12.11
CA ALA A 126 1.58 23.01 13.19
C ALA A 126 2.52 23.93 14.00
N THR A 127 3.82 23.64 14.01
CA THR A 127 4.85 24.46 14.62
C THR A 127 5.93 24.85 13.60
N ASP A 128 6.90 23.99 13.32
CA ASP A 128 8.07 24.35 12.52
C ASP A 128 8.40 23.28 11.48
N ILE A 129 9.02 23.70 10.38
CA ILE A 129 9.78 22.87 9.47
C ILE A 129 11.26 23.07 9.84
N VAL A 130 11.89 22.06 10.43
CA VAL A 130 13.26 22.15 10.92
C VAL A 130 14.25 21.70 9.85
N ILE A 131 15.18 22.59 9.53
CA ILE A 131 16.36 22.28 8.71
C ILE A 131 17.55 22.15 9.67
N PRO A 132 18.23 21.01 9.75
CA PRO A 132 19.36 20.82 10.64
C PRO A 132 20.55 21.75 10.36
N THR A 133 21.44 21.92 11.34
CA THR A 133 22.70 22.65 11.20
C THR A 133 23.53 22.10 10.03
N ASN A 134 24.10 22.99 9.22
CA ASN A 134 24.88 22.67 8.01
C ASN A 134 24.09 21.95 6.90
N VAL A 135 22.75 22.03 6.96
CA VAL A 135 21.86 21.59 5.90
C VAL A 135 21.11 22.81 5.39
N GLY A 136 21.09 23.02 4.10
CA GLY A 136 20.50 24.20 3.48
C GLY A 136 19.35 23.88 2.53
N LEU A 137 18.54 24.90 2.24
CA LEU A 137 17.60 24.92 1.13
C LEU A 137 18.32 25.50 -0.09
N HIS A 138 18.53 24.71 -1.13
CA HIS A 138 19.14 25.15 -2.39
C HIS A 138 18.08 25.56 -3.41
N PHE A 139 18.38 26.62 -4.16
CA PHE A 139 17.56 27.14 -5.26
C PHE A 139 18.34 26.98 -6.56
N THR A 140 18.34 25.85 -7.17
CA THR A 140 19.07 25.44 -8.37
C THR A 140 20.40 24.74 -8.07
N ASP A 141 21.33 25.39 -7.37
CA ASP A 141 22.64 24.82 -7.01
C ASP A 141 23.13 25.34 -5.64
N ALA A 142 24.34 24.93 -5.26
CA ALA A 142 24.93 25.26 -3.96
C ALA A 142 25.33 26.74 -3.80
N ASN A 143 25.32 27.54 -4.89
CA ASN A 143 25.65 28.98 -4.83
C ASN A 143 24.41 29.81 -4.42
N GLU A 144 23.23 29.24 -4.51
CA GLU A 144 21.96 29.88 -4.14
C GLU A 144 21.28 29.06 -3.07
N LYS A 145 21.48 29.44 -1.80
CA LYS A 145 20.96 28.69 -0.67
C LYS A 145 20.65 29.54 0.56
N ILE A 146 19.84 29.01 1.43
CA ILE A 146 19.64 29.48 2.81
C ILE A 146 20.10 28.35 3.75
N GLU A 147 21.08 28.62 4.59
CA GLU A 147 21.72 27.63 5.46
C GLU A 147 22.13 28.22 6.81
N SER A 148 22.04 27.44 7.88
CA SER A 148 22.56 27.82 9.21
C SER A 148 23.69 26.87 9.64
N ASP A 149 24.76 27.44 10.22
CA ASP A 149 25.86 26.69 10.85
C ASP A 149 25.63 26.43 12.36
N GLY A 150 24.48 26.83 12.86
CA GLY A 150 24.11 26.76 14.29
C GLY A 150 24.42 28.04 15.07
N THR A 151 25.13 28.99 14.46
CA THR A 151 25.43 30.32 15.01
C THR A 151 24.83 31.39 14.10
N ASP A 152 25.15 31.34 12.82
CA ASP A 152 24.74 32.30 11.81
C ASP A 152 23.76 31.69 10.79
N LEU A 153 22.85 32.51 10.30
CA LEU A 153 22.00 32.22 9.13
C LEU A 153 22.59 32.93 7.93
N THR A 154 22.98 32.16 6.93
CA THR A 154 23.60 32.67 5.70
C THR A 154 22.61 32.54 4.52
N ILE A 155 22.46 33.63 3.76
CA ILE A 155 21.73 33.64 2.47
C ILE A 155 22.74 33.89 1.37
N ASN A 156 23.04 32.86 0.56
CA ASN A 156 23.92 32.97 -0.59
C ASN A 156 23.11 33.22 -1.85
N SER A 157 23.64 34.13 -2.69
CA SER A 157 23.10 34.39 -4.00
C SER A 157 24.25 34.41 -5.01
N GLY A 158 24.13 33.63 -6.08
CA GLY A 158 25.16 33.52 -7.12
C GLY A 158 25.44 34.82 -7.87
N ALA A 159 24.53 35.81 -7.82
CA ALA A 159 24.70 37.10 -8.48
C ALA A 159 24.16 38.26 -7.61
N LYS A 160 22.86 38.35 -7.41
CA LYS A 160 22.22 39.50 -6.75
C LYS A 160 21.11 39.07 -5.81
N LEU A 161 21.18 39.52 -4.58
CA LEU A 161 20.09 39.37 -3.60
C LEU A 161 19.18 40.59 -3.70
N ASN A 162 17.92 40.42 -4.11
CA ASN A 162 16.90 41.45 -4.11
C ASN A 162 15.94 41.28 -2.95
N LEU A 163 15.91 42.21 -2.03
CA LEU A 163 14.94 42.30 -0.95
C LEU A 163 13.95 43.41 -1.27
N ALA A 164 12.70 43.07 -1.55
CA ALA A 164 11.64 44.02 -1.87
C ALA A 164 10.53 43.99 -0.83
N ALA A 165 10.26 45.07 -0.17
CA ALA A 165 9.06 45.27 0.63
C ALA A 165 7.91 45.81 -0.25
N THR A 166 6.70 45.29 -0.06
CA THR A 166 5.51 45.71 -0.81
C THR A 166 4.66 46.75 -0.05
N SER A 167 5.01 47.03 1.19
CA SER A 167 4.40 48.07 2.04
C SER A 167 5.42 48.61 3.05
N ASP A 168 5.28 49.88 3.43
CA ASP A 168 6.05 50.52 4.49
C ASP A 168 5.57 50.06 5.88
#